data_3aa6c184d65e7258cf63c7880d67d48b
#
_entry.id   3aa6c184d65e7258cf63c7880d67d48b
#
_cell.length_a   1.000
_cell.length_b   1.000
_cell.length_c   1.000
_cell.angle_alpha   90.00
_cell.angle_beta   90.00
_cell.angle_gamma   90.00
#
_symmetry.space_group_name_H-M   'P 1'
#
loop_
_entity.id
_entity.type
_entity.pdbx_description
1 polymer ?
#
loop_
_entity_poly.entity_id
_entity_poly.type
_entity_poly.pdbx_seq_one_letter_code
_entity_poly.pdbx_strand_id
1 'polypeptide(L)'
;MVYHVNIFVPFTFHSLLRRMGGGCISCFFFNGASTLWTFPPLAARRAGWQRGGSKPTRKQAFPMSDMIRVTLPDGSAREVARGTTPAEIAAAIGPGLAKAALAARVDGEVRDIMRPLEADTNLALITAKDEADALELARHDFAHVLAEAVQKLHPGTQITFGPATDDGFYYDVMAPASRGPFTEDDLPAIEEAMREIIRADKPLRREVMARDDLIATWKAAGESFKAEWAAELPEGEELSVYWSGDDWMDMCRGPHLASTGKLDPVAFKLMRVAGAYWRGDQNNAQLTRIYGTGWLNKKQLDAHLLRLEEAAKRDHRKLGQEMDLFHLQQEAHGSVFWHPHGFTIWRQLESYMRRAIEATGYQEIKTPQIMDVRQWEQSGHWGKYAENMFAVPDIVPDGEGGAPKVAADADWMAIKPMNCPAHVLVFKQGIKSYRDLPLRLYEHGCCHRNEPHGALHGLMRVRQFTQDDAHIFCREDQIVQEVQHFCALADRIYKDFGFSYSVKLALRPEKRFGSDADWDKAEAELREAVEQAGMANDDYGWEELPGEGAFYAPKLEWHLTDAIGRTWQVGTIQSDRVLP
;
A
#
# COMPACT_ATOMS: atom_id res chain seq x y z
N MET A 1 15.05 31.44 -11.29
CA MET A 1 14.35 30.33 -10.63
C MET A 1 14.32 29.16 -11.57
N VAL A 2 14.52 27.99 -11.07
CA VAL A 2 14.59 26.76 -11.86
C VAL A 2 13.44 25.85 -11.48
N TYR A 3 12.69 25.34 -12.43
CA TYR A 3 11.62 24.38 -12.20
C TYR A 3 12.05 23.02 -12.73
N HIS A 4 11.96 22.03 -11.88
CA HIS A 4 12.17 20.65 -12.24
C HIS A 4 10.90 20.05 -12.81
N VAL A 5 10.97 19.53 -14.00
CA VAL A 5 9.89 18.78 -14.60
C VAL A 5 10.43 17.40 -14.91
N ASN A 6 9.99 16.41 -14.18
CA ASN A 6 10.25 15.01 -14.49
C ASN A 6 9.00 14.40 -15.11
N ILE A 7 8.99 14.20 -16.40
CA ILE A 7 7.97 13.38 -17.06
C ILE A 7 8.49 11.96 -17.08
N PHE A 8 8.31 11.26 -15.98
CA PHE A 8 8.63 9.84 -15.91
C PHE A 8 7.45 9.05 -16.47
N VAL A 9 7.57 8.50 -17.67
CA VAL A 9 6.67 7.46 -18.15
C VAL A 9 7.28 6.13 -17.72
N PRO A 10 6.79 5.50 -16.63
CA PRO A 10 7.25 4.16 -16.30
C PRO A 10 6.84 3.25 -17.43
N PHE A 11 7.77 2.47 -17.93
CA PHE A 11 7.53 1.42 -18.91
C PHE A 11 6.57 0.38 -18.34
N THR A 12 5.29 0.71 -18.21
CA THR A 12 4.25 -0.29 -17.98
C THR A 12 3.82 -0.82 -19.34
N PHE A 13 4.39 -1.93 -19.72
CA PHE A 13 4.12 -2.72 -20.93
C PHE A 13 2.63 -3.04 -21.16
N HIS A 14 1.79 -2.67 -20.22
CA HIS A 14 0.40 -3.08 -20.10
C HIS A 14 -0.53 -2.51 -21.18
N SER A 15 -0.32 -1.27 -21.58
CA SER A 15 -1.24 -0.58 -22.48
C SER A 15 -0.91 -0.75 -23.96
N LEU A 16 0.36 -0.97 -24.29
CA LEU A 16 0.76 -1.19 -25.70
C LEU A 16 0.23 -2.53 -26.26
N LEU A 17 0.18 -3.57 -25.43
CA LEU A 17 -0.30 -4.91 -25.85
C LEU A 17 -1.83 -4.97 -26.04
N ARG A 18 -2.61 -4.10 -25.42
CA ARG A 18 -4.07 -4.06 -25.66
C ARG A 18 -4.46 -3.65 -27.09
N ARG A 19 -3.66 -2.84 -27.75
CA ARG A 19 -3.96 -2.37 -29.13
C ARG A 19 -3.44 -3.29 -30.22
N MET A 20 -2.52 -4.20 -29.92
CA MET A 20 -1.97 -5.14 -30.93
C MET A 20 -2.68 -6.50 -30.99
N GLY A 21 -3.61 -6.80 -30.08
CA GLY A 21 -4.28 -8.11 -29.93
C GLY A 21 -5.71 -8.20 -30.46
N GLY A 22 -6.06 -7.47 -31.49
CA GLY A 22 -7.36 -7.61 -32.18
C GLY A 22 -7.32 -8.66 -33.29
N GLY A 23 -7.33 -9.94 -32.94
CA GLY A 23 -7.40 -11.04 -33.90
C GLY A 23 -8.06 -12.26 -33.27
N CYS A 24 -9.30 -12.51 -33.70
CA CYS A 24 -10.18 -13.61 -33.33
C CYS A 24 -9.55 -14.99 -33.65
N ILE A 25 -9.53 -15.93 -32.68
CA ILE A 25 -9.53 -17.37 -32.95
C ILE A 25 -10.46 -18.08 -31.98
N SER A 26 -11.38 -18.82 -32.60
CA SER A 26 -12.50 -19.59 -32.05
C SER A 26 -12.10 -20.90 -31.39
N CYS A 27 -12.88 -21.25 -30.38
CA CYS A 27 -13.37 -22.57 -29.96
C CYS A 27 -12.55 -23.84 -30.24
N PHE A 28 -12.30 -24.59 -29.16
CA PHE A 28 -12.58 -26.03 -29.16
C PHE A 28 -13.03 -26.53 -27.79
N PHE A 29 -14.21 -27.17 -27.80
CA PHE A 29 -14.80 -27.93 -26.69
C PHE A 29 -14.11 -29.29 -26.56
N PHE A 30 -13.94 -29.78 -25.33
CA PHE A 30 -13.94 -31.20 -25.05
C PHE A 30 -14.72 -31.52 -23.77
N ASN A 31 -15.73 -32.37 -23.95
CA ASN A 31 -16.55 -33.03 -22.94
C ASN A 31 -15.78 -34.20 -22.30
N GLY A 32 -16.05 -34.47 -21.02
CA GLY A 32 -15.58 -35.69 -20.36
C GLY A 32 -16.18 -35.91 -18.97
N ALA A 33 -17.37 -36.47 -18.97
CA ALA A 33 -17.94 -37.52 -18.08
C ALA A 33 -17.69 -37.51 -16.55
N SER A 34 -18.83 -37.45 -15.90
CA SER A 34 -19.25 -37.79 -14.56
C SER A 34 -18.79 -39.15 -14.02
N THR A 35 -18.46 -39.24 -12.74
CA THR A 35 -18.77 -40.40 -11.91
C THR A 35 -19.20 -39.97 -10.51
N LEU A 36 -20.45 -40.30 -10.22
CA LEU A 36 -21.12 -40.21 -8.92
C LEU A 36 -20.59 -41.28 -7.97
N TRP A 37 -20.26 -40.89 -6.75
CA TRP A 37 -20.18 -41.80 -5.61
C TRP A 37 -21.12 -41.32 -4.51
N THR A 38 -22.08 -42.18 -4.21
CA THR A 38 -23.06 -42.04 -3.12
C THR A 38 -22.51 -42.67 -1.84
N PHE A 39 -22.66 -41.98 -0.70
CA PHE A 39 -22.49 -42.55 0.63
C PHE A 39 -23.79 -42.41 1.44
N PRO A 40 -24.12 -43.41 2.30
CA PRO A 40 -25.40 -43.47 3.01
C PRO A 40 -25.40 -42.66 4.31
N PRO A 41 -26.61 -42.33 4.86
CA PRO A 41 -26.76 -41.44 6.00
C PRO A 41 -26.57 -42.15 7.34
N LEU A 42 -25.86 -41.52 8.27
CA LEU A 42 -25.79 -41.92 9.68
C LEU A 42 -26.84 -41.20 10.51
N ALA A 43 -27.52 -42.00 11.33
CA ALA A 43 -28.70 -41.67 12.08
C ALA A 43 -28.42 -40.73 13.28
N ALA A 44 -29.33 -39.77 13.42
CA ALA A 44 -29.39 -38.83 14.54
C ALA A 44 -29.78 -39.53 15.87
N ARG A 45 -29.05 -39.25 16.95
CA ARG A 45 -29.54 -39.44 18.31
C ARG A 45 -29.96 -38.09 18.90
N ARG A 46 -31.27 -37.95 19.14
CA ARG A 46 -31.87 -36.83 19.86
C ARG A 46 -31.59 -37.00 21.37
N ALA A 47 -30.98 -36.00 21.99
CA ALA A 47 -31.06 -35.76 23.42
C ALA A 47 -31.94 -34.53 23.65
N GLY A 48 -33.05 -34.71 24.38
CA GLY A 48 -34.03 -33.66 24.62
C GLY A 48 -33.58 -32.73 25.74
N TRP A 49 -33.77 -31.45 25.52
CA TRP A 49 -33.70 -30.43 26.56
C TRP A 49 -35.11 -29.86 26.79
N GLN A 50 -35.54 -29.89 28.03
CA GLN A 50 -36.84 -29.37 28.48
C GLN A 50 -36.83 -27.84 28.45
N ARG A 51 -37.88 -27.25 27.89
CA ARG A 51 -38.16 -25.82 27.93
C ARG A 51 -38.65 -25.39 29.31
N GLY A 52 -37.83 -24.63 30.01
CA GLY A 52 -38.28 -23.83 31.16
C GLY A 52 -38.80 -22.49 30.64
N GLY A 53 -40.11 -22.29 30.76
CA GLY A 53 -40.74 -21.02 30.43
C GLY A 53 -40.51 -19.99 31.53
N SER A 54 -39.87 -18.88 31.20
CA SER A 54 -39.85 -17.68 32.01
C SER A 54 -40.79 -16.63 31.41
N LYS A 55 -41.68 -16.13 32.24
CA LYS A 55 -42.65 -15.06 31.95
C LYS A 55 -41.89 -13.74 31.65
N PRO A 56 -42.45 -12.82 30.84
CA PRO A 56 -41.83 -11.55 30.55
C PRO A 56 -41.78 -10.67 31.78
N THR A 57 -40.61 -10.29 32.22
CA THR A 57 -40.37 -9.34 33.30
C THR A 57 -40.70 -7.92 32.84
N ARG A 58 -41.44 -7.25 33.71
CA ARG A 58 -41.91 -5.86 33.70
C ARG A 58 -40.74 -4.91 33.37
N LYS A 59 -40.92 -3.99 32.42
CA LYS A 59 -40.00 -2.86 32.17
C LYS A 59 -39.78 -2.10 33.49
N GLN A 60 -38.57 -2.20 34.04
CA GLN A 60 -38.11 -1.31 35.09
C GLN A 60 -37.80 0.06 34.44
N ALA A 61 -38.46 1.11 34.92
CA ALA A 61 -38.10 2.48 34.62
C ALA A 61 -36.80 2.80 35.38
N PHE A 62 -35.73 3.09 34.64
CA PHE A 62 -34.47 3.55 35.23
C PHE A 62 -34.61 5.01 35.70
N PRO A 63 -33.93 5.43 36.78
CA PRO A 63 -33.92 6.82 37.21
C PRO A 63 -33.24 7.72 36.12
N MET A 64 -33.73 8.94 35.97
CA MET A 64 -33.27 9.91 34.94
C MET A 64 -31.76 10.23 34.99
N SER A 65 -31.03 9.84 36.03
CA SER A 65 -29.58 10.00 36.19
C SER A 65 -28.73 9.00 35.37
N ASP A 66 -29.33 7.94 34.82
CA ASP A 66 -28.63 6.88 34.08
C ASP A 66 -28.92 6.87 32.56
N MET A 67 -29.48 7.96 32.03
CA MET A 67 -29.74 8.10 30.61
C MET A 67 -28.61 8.87 29.93
N ILE A 68 -28.26 8.42 28.75
CA ILE A 68 -27.29 9.10 27.85
C ILE A 68 -27.99 9.50 26.56
N ARG A 69 -27.45 10.54 25.93
CA ARG A 69 -27.93 11.06 24.64
C ARG A 69 -27.05 10.55 23.50
N VAL A 70 -27.65 9.84 22.56
CA VAL A 70 -27.00 9.34 21.37
C VAL A 70 -27.50 10.12 20.16
N THR A 71 -26.59 10.82 19.47
CA THR A 71 -26.88 11.60 18.25
C THR A 71 -26.53 10.77 17.03
N LEU A 72 -27.48 10.59 16.10
CA LEU A 72 -27.31 9.84 14.85
C LEU A 72 -26.84 10.77 13.71
N PRO A 73 -26.35 10.26 12.58
CA PRO A 73 -25.83 11.06 11.46
C PRO A 73 -26.86 11.99 10.80
N ASP A 74 -28.15 11.69 10.93
CA ASP A 74 -29.26 12.53 10.45
C ASP A 74 -29.61 13.70 11.39
N GLY A 75 -28.83 13.86 12.48
CA GLY A 75 -29.04 14.86 13.51
C GLY A 75 -30.11 14.49 14.54
N SER A 76 -30.79 13.36 14.41
CA SER A 76 -31.75 12.89 15.41
C SER A 76 -31.03 12.42 16.68
N ALA A 77 -31.60 12.76 17.84
CA ALA A 77 -31.06 12.33 19.12
C ALA A 77 -32.01 11.31 19.78
N ARG A 78 -31.43 10.32 20.43
CA ARG A 78 -32.16 9.30 21.23
C ARG A 78 -31.63 9.31 22.65
N GLU A 79 -32.51 9.27 23.60
CA GLU A 79 -32.18 8.99 25.01
C GLU A 79 -32.24 7.49 25.25
N VAL A 80 -31.14 6.90 25.68
CA VAL A 80 -31.01 5.48 25.98
C VAL A 80 -30.38 5.30 27.36
N ALA A 81 -30.58 4.16 28.00
CA ALA A 81 -29.92 3.87 29.25
C ALA A 81 -28.41 3.77 29.07
N ARG A 82 -27.62 4.26 30.03
CA ARG A 82 -26.16 4.00 30.06
C ARG A 82 -25.91 2.50 29.98
N GLY A 83 -24.92 2.09 29.22
CA GLY A 83 -24.64 0.67 28.98
C GLY A 83 -25.40 0.07 27.80
N THR A 84 -26.29 0.84 27.14
CA THR A 84 -26.93 0.37 25.88
C THR A 84 -25.88 0.20 24.80
N THR A 85 -25.96 -0.89 24.07
CA THR A 85 -25.02 -1.18 22.95
C THR A 85 -25.50 -0.58 21.64
N PRO A 86 -24.59 -0.25 20.70
CA PRO A 86 -24.96 0.13 19.33
C PRO A 86 -25.85 -0.92 18.63
N ALA A 87 -25.67 -2.21 18.92
CA ALA A 87 -26.50 -3.29 18.39
C ALA A 87 -27.98 -3.18 18.86
N GLU A 88 -28.22 -2.84 20.13
CA GLU A 88 -29.56 -2.61 20.65
C GLU A 88 -30.19 -1.36 20.02
N ILE A 89 -29.42 -0.31 19.80
CA ILE A 89 -29.88 0.90 19.09
C ILE A 89 -30.23 0.55 17.62
N ALA A 90 -29.40 -0.22 16.92
CA ALA A 90 -29.69 -0.70 15.57
C ALA A 90 -31.00 -1.51 15.54
N ALA A 91 -31.22 -2.38 16.50
CA ALA A 91 -32.44 -3.18 16.63
C ALA A 91 -33.68 -2.31 16.92
N ALA A 92 -33.55 -1.26 17.75
CA ALA A 92 -34.60 -0.29 18.01
C ALA A 92 -34.96 0.60 16.82
N ILE A 93 -34.01 0.82 15.89
CA ILE A 93 -34.25 1.54 14.63
C ILE A 93 -35.00 0.63 13.64
N GLY A 94 -34.56 -0.63 13.49
CA GLY A 94 -35.27 -1.59 12.67
C GLY A 94 -34.50 -2.89 12.41
N PRO A 95 -35.24 -4.00 12.15
CA PRO A 95 -34.63 -5.33 12.00
C PRO A 95 -33.69 -5.45 10.81
N GLY A 96 -33.91 -4.69 9.75
CA GLY A 96 -33.00 -4.65 8.59
C GLY A 96 -31.64 -4.05 8.95
N LEU A 97 -31.61 -2.97 9.71
CA LEU A 97 -30.40 -2.31 10.17
C LEU A 97 -29.66 -3.16 11.20
N ALA A 98 -30.38 -3.78 12.14
CA ALA A 98 -29.81 -4.72 13.11
C ALA A 98 -29.07 -5.89 12.44
N LYS A 99 -29.61 -6.40 11.34
CA LYS A 99 -28.97 -7.47 10.57
C LYS A 99 -27.75 -6.97 9.77
N ALA A 100 -27.85 -5.76 9.20
CA ALA A 100 -26.83 -5.20 8.32
C ALA A 100 -25.65 -4.57 9.07
N ALA A 101 -25.84 -4.15 10.32
CA ALA A 101 -24.81 -3.50 11.11
C ALA A 101 -23.68 -4.49 11.47
N LEU A 102 -22.45 -4.03 11.24
CA LEU A 102 -21.20 -4.76 11.44
C LEU A 102 -20.44 -4.22 12.65
N ALA A 103 -20.32 -2.90 12.76
CA ALA A 103 -19.65 -2.18 13.81
C ALA A 103 -20.33 -0.82 14.04
N ALA A 104 -19.76 0.01 14.91
CA ALA A 104 -20.23 1.36 15.18
C ALA A 104 -19.07 2.36 15.16
N ARG A 105 -19.27 3.54 14.59
CA ARG A 105 -18.37 4.69 14.73
C ARG A 105 -18.91 5.57 15.86
N VAL A 106 -18.16 5.65 16.95
CA VAL A 106 -18.51 6.38 18.17
C VAL A 106 -17.55 7.54 18.32
N ASP A 107 -18.06 8.77 18.20
CA ASP A 107 -17.26 10.00 18.21
C ASP A 107 -16.05 9.97 17.24
N GLY A 108 -16.24 9.35 16.07
CA GLY A 108 -15.23 9.22 15.04
C GLY A 108 -14.40 7.93 15.10
N GLU A 109 -14.39 7.19 16.21
CA GLU A 109 -13.64 5.95 16.39
C GLU A 109 -14.50 4.71 16.08
N VAL A 110 -13.96 3.77 15.32
CA VAL A 110 -14.64 2.49 15.03
C VAL A 110 -14.53 1.56 16.24
N ARG A 111 -15.65 1.03 16.70
CA ARG A 111 -15.78 0.15 17.87
C ARG A 111 -16.70 -1.03 17.60
N ASP A 112 -16.54 -2.08 18.41
CA ASP A 112 -17.43 -3.24 18.38
C ASP A 112 -18.88 -2.81 18.57
N ILE A 113 -19.76 -3.36 17.76
CA ILE A 113 -21.20 -3.08 17.84
C ILE A 113 -21.82 -3.52 19.17
N MET A 114 -21.19 -4.45 19.88
CA MET A 114 -21.61 -4.98 21.17
C MET A 114 -21.02 -4.23 22.38
N ARG A 115 -20.14 -3.23 22.14
CA ARG A 115 -19.51 -2.46 23.22
C ARG A 115 -20.49 -1.45 23.82
N PRO A 116 -20.74 -1.46 25.13
CA PRO A 116 -21.66 -0.53 25.79
C PRO A 116 -21.26 0.94 25.61
N LEU A 117 -22.25 1.81 25.50
CA LEU A 117 -22.09 3.26 25.48
C LEU A 117 -22.24 3.82 26.91
N GLU A 118 -21.23 4.56 27.38
CA GLU A 118 -21.13 5.01 28.76
C GLU A 118 -21.38 6.52 28.96
N ALA A 119 -21.45 7.28 27.85
CA ALA A 119 -21.63 8.73 27.89
C ALA A 119 -22.41 9.20 26.66
N ASP A 120 -22.82 10.47 26.68
CA ASP A 120 -23.36 11.16 25.50
C ASP A 120 -22.38 11.05 24.34
N THR A 121 -22.86 10.71 23.12
CA THR A 121 -21.98 10.39 21.99
C THR A 121 -22.66 10.58 20.64
N ASN A 122 -21.85 10.76 19.60
CA ASN A 122 -22.26 10.66 18.21
C ASN A 122 -22.06 9.23 17.72
N LEU A 123 -23.11 8.63 17.17
CA LEU A 123 -23.11 7.23 16.74
C LEU A 123 -23.48 7.09 15.28
N ALA A 124 -22.60 6.53 14.47
CA ALA A 124 -22.91 6.05 13.13
C ALA A 124 -22.74 4.52 13.08
N LEU A 125 -23.69 3.83 12.45
CA LEU A 125 -23.63 2.36 12.32
C LEU A 125 -22.93 2.01 11.00
N ILE A 126 -21.88 1.23 11.08
CA ILE A 126 -21.10 0.73 9.94
C ILE A 126 -21.81 -0.50 9.36
N THR A 127 -21.99 -0.50 8.06
CA THR A 127 -22.60 -1.59 7.29
C THR A 127 -21.72 -1.94 6.10
N ALA A 128 -22.09 -2.94 5.32
CA ALA A 128 -21.38 -3.28 4.07
C ALA A 128 -21.38 -2.14 3.00
N LYS A 129 -22.12 -1.04 3.21
CA LYS A 129 -22.08 0.15 2.36
C LYS A 129 -20.88 1.04 2.68
N ASP A 130 -20.42 0.99 3.91
CA ASP A 130 -19.22 1.64 4.40
C ASP A 130 -18.03 0.71 4.10
N GLU A 131 -17.76 0.50 2.80
CA GLU A 131 -16.97 -0.61 2.27
C GLU A 131 -15.56 -0.68 2.85
N ALA A 132 -14.89 0.44 3.04
CA ALA A 132 -13.54 0.50 3.58
C ALA A 132 -13.48 -0.05 5.01
N ASP A 133 -14.29 0.49 5.92
CA ASP A 133 -14.35 0.06 7.32
C ASP A 133 -14.82 -1.40 7.42
N ALA A 134 -15.82 -1.79 6.61
CA ALA A 134 -16.35 -3.15 6.60
C ALA A 134 -15.33 -4.19 6.12
N LEU A 135 -14.50 -3.84 5.13
CA LEU A 135 -13.42 -4.71 4.64
C LEU A 135 -12.29 -4.84 5.67
N GLU A 136 -11.90 -3.75 6.31
CA GLU A 136 -10.86 -3.76 7.35
C GLU A 136 -11.28 -4.68 8.51
N LEU A 137 -12.51 -4.53 9.01
CA LEU A 137 -13.09 -5.42 10.03
C LEU A 137 -13.12 -6.88 9.59
N ALA A 138 -13.65 -7.15 8.39
CA ALA A 138 -13.74 -8.52 7.88
C ALA A 138 -12.37 -9.18 7.74
N ARG A 139 -11.38 -8.45 7.23
CA ARG A 139 -9.99 -8.93 7.08
C ARG A 139 -9.33 -9.19 8.42
N HIS A 140 -9.55 -8.33 9.39
CA HIS A 140 -9.08 -8.53 10.75
C HIS A 140 -9.66 -9.83 11.35
N ASP A 141 -10.98 -10.03 11.23
CA ASP A 141 -11.62 -11.25 11.72
C ASP A 141 -11.22 -12.51 10.95
N PHE A 142 -10.99 -12.42 9.63
CA PHE A 142 -10.42 -13.53 8.87
C PHE A 142 -9.01 -13.90 9.37
N ALA A 143 -8.19 -12.94 9.80
CA ALA A 143 -6.89 -13.23 10.40
C ALA A 143 -7.03 -14.02 11.72
N HIS A 144 -7.96 -13.64 12.59
CA HIS A 144 -8.23 -14.39 13.83
C HIS A 144 -8.81 -15.78 13.55
N VAL A 145 -9.74 -15.90 12.59
CA VAL A 145 -10.28 -17.21 12.16
C VAL A 145 -9.18 -18.09 11.55
N LEU A 146 -8.21 -17.52 10.86
CA LEU A 146 -7.02 -18.26 10.37
C LEU A 146 -6.20 -18.80 11.55
N ALA A 147 -5.90 -17.96 12.55
CA ALA A 147 -5.14 -18.37 13.72
C ALA A 147 -5.85 -19.51 14.51
N GLU A 148 -7.16 -19.37 14.74
CA GLU A 148 -7.98 -20.39 15.36
C GLU A 148 -7.97 -21.70 14.55
N ALA A 149 -8.14 -21.62 13.23
CA ALA A 149 -8.13 -22.79 12.33
C ALA A 149 -6.79 -23.54 12.37
N VAL A 150 -5.67 -22.80 12.33
CA VAL A 150 -4.33 -23.38 12.39
C VAL A 150 -4.10 -24.11 13.72
N GLN A 151 -4.45 -23.50 14.85
CA GLN A 151 -4.32 -24.12 16.17
C GLN A 151 -5.24 -25.33 16.35
N LYS A 152 -6.47 -25.26 15.81
CA LYS A 152 -7.44 -26.37 15.83
C LYS A 152 -6.90 -27.59 15.06
N LEU A 153 -6.30 -27.38 13.90
CA LEU A 153 -5.74 -28.46 13.07
C LEU A 153 -4.39 -28.96 13.58
N HIS A 154 -3.59 -28.07 14.15
CA HIS A 154 -2.23 -28.34 14.58
C HIS A 154 -1.99 -27.86 16.03
N PRO A 155 -2.51 -28.60 17.03
CA PRO A 155 -2.33 -28.24 18.43
C PRO A 155 -0.84 -28.07 18.79
N GLY A 156 -0.55 -27.03 19.59
CA GLY A 156 0.81 -26.63 19.95
C GLY A 156 1.47 -25.66 18.97
N THR A 157 0.77 -25.24 17.91
CA THR A 157 1.18 -24.09 17.11
C THR A 157 1.05 -22.82 17.96
N GLN A 158 2.12 -22.03 18.05
CA GLN A 158 2.10 -20.73 18.70
C GLN A 158 1.70 -19.65 17.69
N ILE A 159 0.86 -18.74 18.12
CA ILE A 159 0.39 -17.63 17.31
C ILE A 159 1.06 -16.31 17.76
N THR A 160 1.24 -15.37 16.81
CA THR A 160 1.80 -14.06 17.10
C THR A 160 0.80 -12.95 16.78
N PHE A 161 0.89 -12.36 15.57
CA PHE A 161 0.03 -11.27 15.11
C PHE A 161 -0.43 -11.51 13.68
N GLY A 162 -1.62 -10.97 13.38
CA GLY A 162 -2.23 -11.02 12.07
C GLY A 162 -3.02 -9.75 11.74
N PRO A 163 -2.39 -8.70 11.20
CA PRO A 163 -3.10 -7.49 10.80
C PRO A 163 -3.90 -7.71 9.51
N ALA A 164 -4.93 -6.89 9.35
CA ALA A 164 -5.52 -6.60 8.06
C ALA A 164 -4.52 -5.83 7.18
N THR A 165 -4.63 -6.01 5.86
CA THR A 165 -3.90 -5.28 4.82
C THR A 165 -4.88 -4.74 3.79
N ASP A 166 -4.41 -3.88 2.86
CA ASP A 166 -5.27 -3.21 1.86
C ASP A 166 -6.13 -4.16 1.02
N ASP A 167 -5.70 -5.40 0.77
CA ASP A 167 -6.42 -6.38 -0.05
C ASP A 167 -6.55 -7.77 0.60
N GLY A 168 -6.13 -7.90 1.87
CA GLY A 168 -6.13 -9.19 2.53
C GLY A 168 -5.79 -9.14 4.01
N PHE A 169 -5.18 -10.21 4.46
CA PHE A 169 -4.73 -10.41 5.83
C PHE A 169 -3.58 -11.41 5.87
N TYR A 170 -2.87 -11.48 6.97
CA TYR A 170 -1.96 -12.58 7.23
C TYR A 170 -1.95 -12.93 8.72
N TYR A 171 -1.34 -14.06 9.04
CA TYR A 171 -1.00 -14.38 10.42
C TYR A 171 0.37 -15.05 10.49
N ASP A 172 1.16 -14.65 11.48
CA ASP A 172 2.48 -15.23 11.75
C ASP A 172 2.36 -16.31 12.81
N VAL A 173 2.81 -17.51 12.50
CA VAL A 173 2.70 -18.68 13.37
C VAL A 173 4.02 -19.41 13.49
N MET A 174 4.25 -20.07 14.62
CA MET A 174 5.35 -21.00 14.80
C MET A 174 4.78 -22.43 14.91
N ALA A 175 5.14 -23.26 13.94
CA ALA A 175 4.73 -24.66 13.95
C ALA A 175 5.32 -25.40 15.19
N PRO A 176 4.59 -26.39 15.76
CA PRO A 176 5.13 -27.19 16.85
C PRO A 176 6.34 -27.99 16.39
N ALA A 177 7.28 -28.27 17.30
CA ALA A 177 8.51 -28.99 16.98
C ALA A 177 8.29 -30.40 16.40
N SER A 178 7.10 -30.96 16.56
CA SER A 178 6.69 -32.26 16.02
C SER A 178 6.42 -32.27 14.51
N ARG A 179 6.31 -31.08 13.87
CA ARG A 179 6.15 -30.93 12.42
C ARG A 179 7.15 -29.90 11.87
N GLY A 180 7.36 -29.92 10.56
CA GLY A 180 8.08 -28.85 9.87
C GLY A 180 7.26 -27.57 9.74
N PRO A 181 7.83 -26.50 9.15
CA PRO A 181 7.10 -25.26 8.86
C PRO A 181 5.88 -25.53 7.98
N PHE A 182 4.87 -24.64 8.05
CA PHE A 182 3.72 -24.71 7.16
C PHE A 182 4.14 -24.46 5.71
N THR A 183 3.45 -25.11 4.78
CA THR A 183 3.67 -25.02 3.34
C THR A 183 2.36 -24.70 2.62
N GLU A 184 2.42 -24.47 1.30
CA GLU A 184 1.21 -24.22 0.50
C GLU A 184 0.28 -25.44 0.46
N ASP A 185 0.78 -26.65 0.66
CA ASP A 185 -0.02 -27.88 0.72
C ASP A 185 -0.95 -27.94 1.94
N ASP A 186 -0.66 -27.18 2.99
CA ASP A 186 -1.51 -27.08 4.18
C ASP A 186 -2.74 -26.18 3.96
N LEU A 187 -2.66 -25.24 3.01
CA LEU A 187 -3.66 -24.18 2.83
C LEU A 187 -5.08 -24.69 2.61
N PRO A 188 -5.33 -25.72 1.78
CA PRO A 188 -6.71 -26.20 1.56
C PRO A 188 -7.38 -26.75 2.83
N ALA A 189 -6.62 -27.43 3.69
CA ALA A 189 -7.15 -27.95 4.97
C ALA A 189 -7.44 -26.83 5.96
N ILE A 190 -6.56 -25.82 6.03
CA ILE A 190 -6.76 -24.64 6.86
C ILE A 190 -7.98 -23.84 6.38
N GLU A 191 -8.15 -23.63 5.07
CA GLU A 191 -9.34 -22.97 4.51
C GLU A 191 -10.65 -23.67 4.92
N GLU A 192 -10.70 -25.01 4.88
CA GLU A 192 -11.93 -25.69 5.26
C GLU A 192 -12.20 -25.57 6.75
N ALA A 193 -11.18 -25.64 7.60
CA ALA A 193 -11.33 -25.38 9.03
C ALA A 193 -11.81 -23.95 9.32
N MET A 194 -11.30 -22.94 8.58
CA MET A 194 -11.80 -21.56 8.65
C MET A 194 -13.29 -21.49 8.27
N ARG A 195 -13.72 -22.17 7.19
CA ARG A 195 -15.13 -22.22 6.78
C ARG A 195 -16.02 -22.86 7.84
N GLU A 196 -15.53 -23.91 8.51
CA GLU A 196 -16.25 -24.54 9.65
C GLU A 196 -16.44 -23.56 10.81
N ILE A 197 -15.41 -22.82 11.20
CA ILE A 197 -15.46 -21.82 12.27
C ILE A 197 -16.45 -20.71 11.92
N ILE A 198 -16.44 -20.21 10.70
CA ILE A 198 -17.36 -19.18 10.23
C ILE A 198 -18.81 -19.71 10.26
N ARG A 199 -19.06 -20.93 9.75
CA ARG A 199 -20.41 -21.54 9.78
C ARG A 199 -20.91 -21.84 11.17
N ALA A 200 -20.03 -22.00 12.15
CA ALA A 200 -20.40 -22.22 13.54
C ALA A 200 -20.98 -20.97 14.21
N ASP A 201 -20.83 -19.79 13.62
CA ASP A 201 -21.35 -18.50 14.07
C ASP A 201 -21.04 -18.23 15.56
N LYS A 202 -19.78 -18.39 15.93
CA LYS A 202 -19.30 -18.18 17.29
C LYS A 202 -19.39 -16.70 17.67
N PRO A 203 -19.95 -16.33 18.84
CA PRO A 203 -19.93 -14.93 19.28
C PRO A 203 -18.49 -14.49 19.57
N LEU A 204 -18.16 -13.27 19.15
CA LEU A 204 -16.89 -12.61 19.47
C LEU A 204 -17.09 -11.68 20.66
N ARG A 205 -16.35 -11.92 21.74
CA ARG A 205 -16.54 -11.23 23.01
C ARG A 205 -15.22 -10.65 23.53
N ARG A 206 -15.21 -9.34 23.72
CA ARG A 206 -14.07 -8.63 24.31
C ARG A 206 -14.03 -8.82 25.82
N GLU A 207 -12.85 -9.08 26.36
CA GLU A 207 -12.56 -9.12 27.78
C GLU A 207 -11.29 -8.34 28.10
N VAL A 208 -11.32 -7.48 29.10
CA VAL A 208 -10.15 -6.78 29.64
C VAL A 208 -9.57 -7.61 30.76
N MET A 209 -8.28 -7.89 30.70
CA MET A 209 -7.57 -8.70 31.69
C MET A 209 -6.45 -7.91 32.34
N ALA A 210 -6.20 -8.19 33.63
CA ALA A 210 -5.01 -7.68 34.29
C ALA A 210 -3.75 -8.28 33.65
N ARG A 211 -2.68 -7.49 33.55
CA ARG A 211 -1.42 -7.88 32.86
C ARG A 211 -0.87 -9.22 33.38
N ASP A 212 -0.75 -9.36 34.70
CA ASP A 212 -0.18 -10.56 35.30
C ASP A 212 -1.03 -11.81 35.03
N ASP A 213 -2.36 -11.66 35.08
CA ASP A 213 -3.29 -12.73 34.76
C ASP A 213 -3.21 -13.14 33.29
N LEU A 214 -3.12 -12.16 32.39
CA LEU A 214 -2.97 -12.39 30.96
C LEU A 214 -1.67 -13.11 30.64
N ILE A 215 -0.54 -12.65 31.21
CA ILE A 215 0.77 -13.30 31.03
C ILE A 215 0.75 -14.73 31.58
N ALA A 216 0.15 -14.95 32.75
CA ALA A 216 0.02 -16.29 33.33
C ALA A 216 -0.82 -17.21 32.44
N THR A 217 -1.92 -16.68 31.89
CA THR A 217 -2.81 -17.41 30.98
C THR A 217 -2.08 -17.85 29.71
N TRP A 218 -1.36 -16.92 29.04
CA TRP A 218 -0.59 -17.26 27.84
C TRP A 218 0.54 -18.24 28.11
N LYS A 219 1.24 -18.10 29.23
CA LYS A 219 2.26 -19.08 29.62
C LYS A 219 1.68 -20.48 29.86
N ALA A 220 0.53 -20.55 30.50
CA ALA A 220 -0.17 -21.82 30.73
C ALA A 220 -0.66 -22.47 29.43
N ALA A 221 -1.06 -21.65 28.45
CA ALA A 221 -1.45 -22.10 27.09
C ALA A 221 -0.24 -22.46 26.20
N GLY A 222 1.00 -22.15 26.61
CA GLY A 222 2.20 -22.37 25.79
C GLY A 222 2.47 -21.28 24.76
N GLU A 223 1.75 -20.15 24.83
CA GLU A 223 1.85 -19.01 23.92
C GLU A 223 2.95 -18.03 24.37
N SER A 224 4.21 -18.41 24.17
CA SER A 224 5.36 -17.64 24.66
C SER A 224 5.48 -16.26 24.04
N PHE A 225 5.18 -16.10 22.75
CA PHE A 225 5.22 -14.82 22.04
C PHE A 225 4.16 -13.84 22.56
N LYS A 226 2.95 -14.31 22.82
CA LYS A 226 1.87 -13.50 23.43
C LYS A 226 2.21 -13.09 24.85
N ALA A 227 2.78 -14.00 25.64
CA ALA A 227 3.22 -13.69 27.00
C ALA A 227 4.35 -12.65 27.04
N GLU A 228 5.34 -12.77 26.15
CA GLU A 228 6.45 -11.82 25.99
C GLU A 228 5.91 -10.45 25.59
N TRP A 229 5.05 -10.38 24.58
CA TRP A 229 4.46 -9.12 24.14
C TRP A 229 3.63 -8.43 25.20
N ALA A 230 2.78 -9.18 25.92
CA ALA A 230 1.98 -8.62 27.01
C ALA A 230 2.85 -8.03 28.15
N ALA A 231 4.02 -8.63 28.40
CA ALA A 231 4.96 -8.14 29.43
C ALA A 231 5.64 -6.82 29.04
N GLU A 232 5.82 -6.54 27.75
CA GLU A 232 6.55 -5.36 27.24
C GLU A 232 5.69 -4.14 26.95
N LEU A 233 4.36 -4.32 26.86
CA LEU A 233 3.48 -3.18 26.64
C LEU A 233 3.61 -2.16 27.79
N PRO A 234 3.43 -0.84 27.53
CA PRO A 234 3.60 0.21 28.54
C PRO A 234 2.73 -0.02 29.78
N GLU A 235 3.24 0.36 30.95
CA GLU A 235 2.43 0.33 32.19
C GLU A 235 1.20 1.21 32.05
N GLY A 236 0.05 0.70 32.48
CA GLY A 236 -1.23 1.42 32.40
C GLY A 236 -1.99 1.25 31.08
N GLU A 237 -1.41 0.58 30.08
CA GLU A 237 -2.14 0.22 28.88
C GLU A 237 -3.20 -0.85 29.18
N GLU A 238 -4.44 -0.65 28.69
CA GLU A 238 -5.53 -1.61 28.83
C GLU A 238 -5.26 -2.82 27.91
N LEU A 239 -5.16 -4.00 28.52
CA LEU A 239 -4.93 -5.24 27.78
C LEU A 239 -6.24 -5.96 27.57
N SER A 240 -6.58 -6.26 26.33
CA SER A 240 -7.79 -6.97 25.97
C SER A 240 -7.53 -8.22 25.16
N VAL A 241 -8.40 -9.19 25.34
CA VAL A 241 -8.52 -10.40 24.55
C VAL A 241 -9.90 -10.47 23.91
N TYR A 242 -9.98 -11.16 22.79
CA TYR A 242 -11.25 -11.50 22.15
C TYR A 242 -11.43 -13.00 22.15
N TRP A 243 -12.53 -13.43 22.72
CA TRP A 243 -12.98 -14.81 22.73
C TRP A 243 -13.78 -15.10 21.46
N SER A 244 -13.47 -16.21 20.79
CA SER A 244 -14.27 -16.82 19.74
C SER A 244 -15.03 -17.99 20.36
N GLY A 245 -16.33 -17.77 20.66
CA GLY A 245 -17.08 -18.69 21.50
C GLY A 245 -16.56 -18.71 22.95
N ASP A 246 -16.42 -19.91 23.51
CA ASP A 246 -15.91 -20.13 24.87
C ASP A 246 -14.61 -20.95 24.88
N ASP A 247 -14.08 -21.31 23.70
CA ASP A 247 -13.03 -22.31 23.55
C ASP A 247 -11.73 -21.78 22.93
N TRP A 248 -11.74 -20.58 22.36
CA TRP A 248 -10.53 -19.96 21.78
C TRP A 248 -10.49 -18.45 22.05
N MET A 249 -9.29 -17.91 22.23
CA MET A 249 -9.10 -16.47 22.41
C MET A 249 -7.80 -15.99 21.75
N ASP A 250 -7.77 -14.70 21.46
CA ASP A 250 -6.55 -14.02 21.02
C ASP A 250 -6.40 -12.63 21.65
N MET A 251 -5.16 -12.17 21.80
CA MET A 251 -4.87 -10.82 22.32
C MET A 251 -5.00 -9.80 21.21
N CYS A 252 -5.96 -8.89 21.34
CA CYS A 252 -6.26 -7.88 20.35
C CYS A 252 -6.88 -6.63 20.96
N ARG A 253 -6.67 -5.48 20.33
CA ARG A 253 -7.34 -4.21 20.70
C ARG A 253 -8.74 -4.09 20.10
N GLY A 254 -9.05 -4.88 19.08
CA GLY A 254 -10.26 -4.75 18.27
C GLY A 254 -10.18 -3.60 17.25
N PRO A 255 -11.31 -3.18 16.65
CA PRO A 255 -12.63 -3.78 16.83
C PRO A 255 -12.83 -5.10 16.07
N HIS A 256 -13.89 -5.83 16.45
CA HIS A 256 -14.31 -7.09 15.83
C HIS A 256 -15.79 -7.09 15.45
N LEU A 257 -16.18 -7.98 14.57
CA LEU A 257 -17.58 -8.29 14.26
C LEU A 257 -18.27 -8.92 15.51
N ALA A 258 -19.60 -8.95 15.51
CA ALA A 258 -20.35 -9.53 16.63
C ALA A 258 -20.21 -11.06 16.75
N SER A 259 -19.95 -11.73 15.63
CA SER A 259 -19.73 -13.18 15.55
C SER A 259 -19.00 -13.58 14.29
N THR A 260 -18.38 -14.76 14.29
CA THR A 260 -17.70 -15.32 13.11
C THR A 260 -18.64 -15.50 11.92
N GLY A 261 -19.94 -15.75 12.15
CA GLY A 261 -20.96 -15.89 11.11
C GLY A 261 -21.35 -14.60 10.39
N LYS A 262 -20.80 -13.44 10.79
CA LYS A 262 -20.88 -12.20 10.01
C LYS A 262 -19.94 -12.19 8.81
N LEU A 263 -18.93 -13.06 8.80
CA LEU A 263 -18.09 -13.32 7.64
C LEU A 263 -18.81 -14.24 6.64
N ASP A 264 -18.53 -14.06 5.35
CA ASP A 264 -19.00 -14.99 4.30
C ASP A 264 -17.96 -16.12 4.14
N PRO A 265 -18.34 -17.40 4.40
CA PRO A 265 -17.42 -18.53 4.36
C PRO A 265 -16.84 -18.85 2.97
N VAL A 266 -17.33 -18.18 1.93
CA VAL A 266 -16.81 -18.30 0.54
C VAL A 266 -16.18 -17.02 0.00
N ALA A 267 -16.01 -16.01 0.85
CA ALA A 267 -15.45 -14.71 0.46
C ALA A 267 -13.99 -14.51 0.83
N PHE A 268 -13.26 -15.57 1.11
CA PHE A 268 -11.82 -15.52 1.37
C PHE A 268 -11.07 -16.64 0.64
N LYS A 269 -9.76 -16.45 0.52
CA LYS A 269 -8.82 -17.46 0.00
C LYS A 269 -7.46 -17.31 0.65
N LEU A 270 -6.83 -18.40 1.05
CA LEU A 270 -5.42 -18.40 1.43
C LEU A 270 -4.55 -18.42 0.18
N MET A 271 -3.55 -17.56 0.12
CA MET A 271 -2.84 -17.25 -1.12
C MET A 271 -1.46 -17.89 -1.20
N ARG A 272 -0.69 -17.82 -0.14
CA ARG A 272 0.69 -18.30 -0.10
C ARG A 272 1.22 -18.37 1.32
N VAL A 273 2.38 -19.02 1.45
CA VAL A 273 3.15 -19.08 2.68
C VAL A 273 4.52 -18.43 2.47
N ALA A 274 5.06 -17.75 3.46
CA ALA A 274 6.41 -17.19 3.43
C ALA A 274 7.09 -17.32 4.80
N GLY A 275 8.43 -17.27 4.82
CA GLY A 275 9.19 -17.12 6.05
C GLY A 275 9.03 -15.72 6.63
N ALA A 276 8.98 -15.63 7.95
CA ALA A 276 9.02 -14.39 8.71
C ALA A 276 9.91 -14.59 9.94
N TYR A 277 10.23 -13.49 10.62
CA TYR A 277 10.97 -13.52 11.88
C TYR A 277 10.20 -12.76 12.94
N TRP A 278 10.26 -13.24 14.18
CA TRP A 278 9.67 -12.55 15.32
C TRP A 278 10.17 -11.10 15.37
N ARG A 279 9.23 -10.14 15.37
CA ARG A 279 9.49 -8.68 15.34
C ARG A 279 10.30 -8.21 14.13
N GLY A 280 10.33 -8.97 13.05
CA GLY A 280 11.07 -8.61 11.83
C GLY A 280 12.58 -8.69 11.94
N ASP A 281 13.15 -9.15 13.05
CA ASP A 281 14.58 -9.31 13.25
C ASP A 281 15.02 -10.74 12.90
N GLN A 282 15.93 -10.86 11.94
CA GLN A 282 16.49 -12.15 11.48
C GLN A 282 17.24 -12.95 12.56
N ASN A 283 17.59 -12.31 13.68
CA ASN A 283 18.25 -12.97 14.82
C ASN A 283 17.23 -13.62 15.77
N ASN A 284 15.94 -13.31 15.64
CA ASN A 284 14.87 -13.87 16.43
C ASN A 284 14.32 -15.18 15.84
N ALA A 285 13.35 -15.78 16.54
CA ALA A 285 12.70 -17.00 16.11
C ALA A 285 12.11 -16.88 14.69
N GLN A 286 12.37 -17.89 13.87
CA GLN A 286 11.79 -17.98 12.54
C GLN A 286 10.32 -18.41 12.64
N LEU A 287 9.45 -17.68 11.97
CA LEU A 287 8.01 -17.88 11.90
C LEU A 287 7.62 -18.26 10.47
N THR A 288 6.40 -18.76 10.34
CA THR A 288 5.74 -18.92 9.05
C THR A 288 4.59 -17.92 8.95
N ARG A 289 4.60 -17.09 7.91
CA ARG A 289 3.54 -16.16 7.58
C ARG A 289 2.60 -16.77 6.55
N ILE A 290 1.33 -16.91 6.91
CA ILE A 290 0.27 -17.40 6.03
C ILE A 290 -0.53 -16.20 5.55
N TYR A 291 -0.55 -15.96 4.23
CA TYR A 291 -1.28 -14.85 3.61
C TYR A 291 -2.64 -15.31 3.11
N GLY A 292 -3.65 -14.49 3.34
CA GLY A 292 -4.97 -14.64 2.78
C GLY A 292 -5.52 -13.34 2.20
N THR A 293 -6.53 -13.45 1.33
CA THR A 293 -7.34 -12.32 0.87
C THR A 293 -8.76 -12.50 1.37
N GLY A 294 -9.40 -11.42 1.85
CA GLY A 294 -10.72 -11.42 2.46
C GLY A 294 -11.61 -10.30 1.95
N TRP A 295 -12.87 -10.63 1.67
CA TRP A 295 -13.86 -9.77 1.03
C TRP A 295 -15.22 -9.90 1.71
N LEU A 296 -16.13 -8.94 1.47
CA LEU A 296 -17.47 -8.97 2.08
C LEU A 296 -18.38 -10.03 1.44
N ASN A 297 -18.08 -10.46 0.21
CA ASN A 297 -18.84 -11.48 -0.50
C ASN A 297 -18.01 -12.16 -1.60
N LYS A 298 -18.50 -13.32 -2.05
CA LYS A 298 -17.84 -14.09 -3.10
C LYS A 298 -17.61 -13.31 -4.41
N LYS A 299 -18.52 -12.42 -4.81
CA LYS A 299 -18.38 -11.65 -6.05
C LYS A 299 -17.15 -10.73 -6.00
N GLN A 300 -16.89 -10.08 -4.87
CA GLN A 300 -15.70 -9.24 -4.69
C GLN A 300 -14.43 -10.10 -4.71
N LEU A 301 -14.43 -11.26 -4.04
CA LEU A 301 -13.31 -12.19 -4.08
C LEU A 301 -13.01 -12.66 -5.51
N ASP A 302 -14.04 -13.11 -6.26
CA ASP A 302 -13.86 -13.60 -7.63
C ASP A 302 -13.32 -12.49 -8.55
N ALA A 303 -13.79 -11.25 -8.38
CA ALA A 303 -13.28 -10.08 -9.12
C ALA A 303 -11.81 -9.79 -8.78
N HIS A 304 -11.43 -9.90 -7.51
CA HIS A 304 -10.04 -9.73 -7.09
C HIS A 304 -9.13 -10.83 -7.67
N LEU A 305 -9.53 -12.09 -7.55
CA LEU A 305 -8.76 -13.22 -8.08
C LEU A 305 -8.60 -13.14 -9.60
N LEU A 306 -9.67 -12.76 -10.34
CA LEU A 306 -9.59 -12.51 -11.77
C LEU A 306 -8.61 -11.37 -12.08
N ARG A 307 -8.64 -10.29 -11.30
CA ARG A 307 -7.69 -9.16 -11.46
C ARG A 307 -6.25 -9.61 -11.26
N LEU A 308 -5.97 -10.44 -10.24
CA LEU A 308 -4.64 -11.01 -10.01
C LEU A 308 -4.19 -11.93 -11.15
N GLU A 309 -5.08 -12.79 -11.65
CA GLU A 309 -4.79 -13.66 -12.80
C GLU A 309 -4.48 -12.85 -14.06
N GLU A 310 -5.29 -11.85 -14.35
CA GLU A 310 -5.06 -10.93 -15.47
C GLU A 310 -3.76 -10.13 -15.33
N ALA A 311 -3.43 -9.70 -14.11
CA ALA A 311 -2.16 -9.04 -13.83
C ALA A 311 -0.96 -9.97 -14.04
N ALA A 312 -1.06 -11.23 -13.58
CA ALA A 312 0.00 -12.23 -13.77
C ALA A 312 0.24 -12.57 -15.26
N LYS A 313 -0.82 -12.63 -16.07
CA LYS A 313 -0.71 -12.80 -17.54
C LYS A 313 0.03 -11.64 -18.22
N ARG A 314 0.00 -10.46 -17.61
CA ARG A 314 0.57 -9.21 -18.14
C ARG A 314 1.82 -8.76 -17.40
N ASP A 315 2.37 -9.58 -16.51
CA ASP A 315 3.61 -9.24 -15.80
C ASP A 315 4.73 -8.99 -16.82
N HIS A 316 5.29 -7.79 -16.78
CA HIS A 316 6.34 -7.37 -17.71
C HIS A 316 7.58 -8.26 -17.66
N ARG A 317 7.89 -8.91 -16.52
CA ARG A 317 9.00 -9.85 -16.38
C ARG A 317 8.75 -11.12 -17.19
N LYS A 318 7.53 -11.65 -17.13
CA LYS A 318 7.09 -12.80 -17.91
C LYS A 318 7.06 -12.47 -19.41
N LEU A 319 6.39 -11.38 -19.78
CA LEU A 319 6.32 -10.93 -21.17
C LEU A 319 7.69 -10.56 -21.72
N GLY A 320 8.54 -9.95 -20.91
CA GLY A 320 9.94 -9.63 -21.28
C GLY A 320 10.73 -10.86 -21.66
N GLN A 321 10.57 -11.96 -20.93
CA GLN A 321 11.20 -13.25 -21.23
C GLN A 321 10.58 -13.92 -22.45
N GLU A 322 9.24 -14.05 -22.49
CA GLU A 322 8.51 -14.71 -23.59
C GLU A 322 8.72 -14.04 -24.96
N MET A 323 8.84 -12.71 -24.98
CA MET A 323 9.01 -11.93 -26.19
C MET A 323 10.46 -11.55 -26.49
N ASP A 324 11.40 -12.03 -25.71
CA ASP A 324 12.85 -11.74 -25.84
C ASP A 324 13.14 -10.23 -25.83
N LEU A 325 12.62 -9.50 -24.82
CA LEU A 325 12.71 -8.05 -24.77
C LEU A 325 13.89 -7.54 -23.94
N PHE A 326 14.13 -8.17 -22.80
CA PHE A 326 15.20 -7.80 -21.86
C PHE A 326 15.47 -8.90 -20.86
N HIS A 327 16.59 -8.80 -20.16
CA HIS A 327 16.88 -9.59 -18.97
C HIS A 327 17.61 -8.78 -17.90
N LEU A 328 17.66 -9.35 -16.70
CA LEU A 328 18.42 -8.86 -15.55
C LEU A 328 19.38 -9.95 -15.10
N GLN A 329 20.62 -9.61 -14.76
CA GLN A 329 21.62 -10.57 -14.27
C GLN A 329 22.52 -9.97 -13.19
N GLN A 330 23.28 -10.82 -12.52
CA GLN A 330 24.08 -10.44 -11.34
C GLN A 330 25.20 -9.45 -11.66
N GLU A 331 25.81 -9.54 -12.83
CA GLU A 331 26.92 -8.71 -13.25
C GLU A 331 26.55 -7.22 -13.36
N ALA A 332 25.25 -6.92 -13.51
CA ALA A 332 24.74 -5.55 -13.52
C ALA A 332 23.43 -5.47 -12.71
N HIS A 333 23.54 -5.77 -11.44
CA HIS A 333 22.39 -5.93 -10.54
C HIS A 333 21.51 -4.67 -10.48
N GLY A 334 20.24 -4.82 -10.86
CA GLY A 334 19.30 -3.70 -10.96
C GLY A 334 19.44 -2.84 -12.22
N SER A 335 20.25 -3.27 -13.20
CA SER A 335 20.35 -2.64 -14.53
C SER A 335 19.84 -3.57 -15.61
N VAL A 336 19.19 -3.03 -16.62
CA VAL A 336 18.47 -3.79 -17.65
C VAL A 336 19.34 -4.01 -18.88
N PHE A 337 19.44 -5.27 -19.31
CA PHE A 337 20.01 -5.64 -20.62
C PHE A 337 18.89 -5.71 -21.64
N TRP A 338 18.82 -4.72 -22.52
CA TRP A 338 17.82 -4.64 -23.58
C TRP A 338 18.20 -5.48 -24.80
N HIS A 339 17.31 -6.39 -25.21
CA HIS A 339 17.46 -7.16 -26.43
C HIS A 339 16.95 -6.38 -27.66
N PRO A 340 17.23 -6.81 -28.90
CA PRO A 340 16.85 -6.06 -30.10
C PRO A 340 15.36 -5.72 -30.18
N HIS A 341 14.46 -6.64 -29.79
CA HIS A 341 13.02 -6.39 -29.79
C HIS A 341 12.64 -5.34 -28.74
N GLY A 342 13.13 -5.50 -27.50
CA GLY A 342 12.89 -4.55 -26.41
C GLY A 342 13.47 -3.17 -26.70
N PHE A 343 14.70 -3.11 -27.25
CA PHE A 343 15.32 -1.85 -27.61
C PHE A 343 14.59 -1.13 -28.77
N THR A 344 13.95 -1.89 -29.66
CA THR A 344 13.09 -1.29 -30.69
C THR A 344 11.89 -0.57 -30.07
N ILE A 345 11.23 -1.18 -29.08
CA ILE A 345 10.13 -0.55 -28.34
C ILE A 345 10.64 0.68 -27.59
N TRP A 346 11.76 0.55 -26.88
CA TRP A 346 12.39 1.63 -26.14
C TRP A 346 12.65 2.87 -27.04
N ARG A 347 13.21 2.65 -28.23
CA ARG A 347 13.45 3.72 -29.21
C ARG A 347 12.17 4.36 -29.74
N GLN A 348 11.09 3.60 -29.93
CA GLN A 348 9.81 4.17 -30.37
C GLN A 348 9.22 5.08 -29.29
N LEU A 349 9.30 4.69 -28.03
CA LEU A 349 8.86 5.51 -26.89
C LEU A 349 9.70 6.78 -26.78
N GLU A 350 11.02 6.67 -26.80
CA GLU A 350 11.92 7.82 -26.79
C GLU A 350 11.63 8.79 -27.94
N SER A 351 11.42 8.25 -29.15
CA SER A 351 11.10 9.07 -30.33
C SER A 351 9.74 9.76 -30.21
N TYR A 352 8.73 9.10 -29.60
CA TYR A 352 7.45 9.72 -29.32
C TYR A 352 7.61 10.87 -28.31
N MET A 353 8.27 10.62 -27.17
CA MET A 353 8.51 11.63 -26.13
C MET A 353 9.27 12.83 -26.68
N ARG A 354 10.34 12.60 -27.46
CA ARG A 354 11.11 13.68 -28.11
C ARG A 354 10.19 14.58 -28.94
N ARG A 355 9.39 14.02 -29.84
CA ARG A 355 8.45 14.80 -30.65
C ARG A 355 7.39 15.52 -29.81
N ALA A 356 6.87 14.88 -28.77
CA ALA A 356 5.84 15.46 -27.91
C ALA A 356 6.38 16.67 -27.11
N ILE A 357 7.59 16.54 -26.58
CA ILE A 357 8.26 17.55 -25.76
C ILE A 357 8.74 18.73 -26.62
N GLU A 358 9.46 18.47 -27.72
CA GLU A 358 9.97 19.50 -28.63
C GLU A 358 8.85 20.36 -29.24
N ALA A 359 7.70 19.73 -29.55
CA ALA A 359 6.52 20.45 -30.06
C ALA A 359 5.97 21.51 -29.10
N THR A 360 6.35 21.46 -27.81
CA THR A 360 5.99 22.45 -26.79
C THR A 360 7.10 23.44 -26.45
N GLY A 361 8.15 23.50 -27.29
CA GLY A 361 9.22 24.49 -27.21
C GLY A 361 10.36 24.16 -26.26
N TYR A 362 10.50 22.90 -25.85
CA TYR A 362 11.67 22.45 -25.12
C TYR A 362 12.84 22.18 -26.07
N GLN A 363 14.05 22.42 -25.58
CA GLN A 363 15.30 22.20 -26.29
C GLN A 363 16.04 21.01 -25.70
N GLU A 364 16.35 20.00 -26.52
CA GLU A 364 17.12 18.83 -26.09
C GLU A 364 18.58 19.18 -25.83
N ILE A 365 19.07 18.74 -24.67
CA ILE A 365 20.50 18.84 -24.30
C ILE A 365 21.02 17.46 -23.92
N LYS A 366 22.33 17.34 -23.72
CA LYS A 366 22.98 16.13 -23.20
C LYS A 366 24.05 16.50 -22.19
N THR A 367 24.01 15.89 -21.02
CA THR A 367 24.93 16.18 -19.92
C THR A 367 25.79 14.96 -19.55
N PRO A 368 26.99 15.16 -18.95
CA PRO A 368 27.87 14.08 -18.53
C PRO A 368 27.22 13.10 -17.53
N GLN A 369 27.60 11.84 -17.61
CA GLN A 369 27.14 10.79 -16.67
C GLN A 369 27.90 10.82 -15.34
N ILE A 370 29.19 11.17 -15.37
CA ILE A 370 30.06 11.19 -14.21
C ILE A 370 30.48 12.64 -13.99
N MET A 371 30.34 13.12 -12.78
CA MET A 371 30.64 14.49 -12.38
C MET A 371 31.37 14.51 -11.05
N ASP A 372 32.17 15.54 -10.81
CA ASP A 372 32.92 15.78 -9.58
C ASP A 372 31.99 15.85 -8.36
N VAL A 373 32.38 15.21 -7.27
CA VAL A 373 31.62 15.20 -6.00
C VAL A 373 31.36 16.59 -5.47
N ARG A 374 32.24 17.56 -5.69
CA ARG A 374 32.04 18.96 -5.29
C ARG A 374 30.76 19.58 -5.86
N GLN A 375 30.32 19.14 -7.02
CA GLN A 375 29.05 19.58 -7.60
C GLN A 375 27.84 19.08 -6.78
N TRP A 376 27.94 17.87 -6.25
CA TRP A 376 26.91 17.24 -5.42
C TRP A 376 26.95 17.79 -3.99
N GLU A 377 28.11 18.20 -3.49
CA GLU A 377 28.23 18.93 -2.22
C GLU A 377 27.59 20.31 -2.32
N GLN A 378 27.87 21.07 -3.39
CA GLN A 378 27.32 22.41 -3.62
C GLN A 378 25.79 22.38 -3.71
N SER A 379 25.21 21.37 -4.35
CA SER A 379 23.77 21.19 -4.48
C SER A 379 23.10 20.52 -3.26
N GLY A 380 23.87 20.18 -2.20
CA GLY A 380 23.39 19.55 -0.97
C GLY A 380 23.05 18.05 -1.10
N HIS A 381 23.18 17.46 -2.27
CA HIS A 381 22.86 16.05 -2.49
C HIS A 381 23.83 15.11 -1.78
N TRP A 382 25.14 15.44 -1.76
CA TRP A 382 26.13 14.60 -1.11
C TRP A 382 25.87 14.42 0.38
N GLY A 383 25.42 15.46 1.07
CA GLY A 383 25.12 15.39 2.50
C GLY A 383 23.83 14.65 2.87
N LYS A 384 22.86 14.53 1.94
CA LYS A 384 21.52 13.99 2.25
C LYS A 384 21.15 12.76 1.45
N TYR A 385 21.88 12.47 0.36
CA TYR A 385 21.53 11.44 -0.59
C TYR A 385 22.71 10.53 -0.96
N ALA A 386 23.87 10.67 -0.31
CA ALA A 386 25.07 9.91 -0.62
C ALA A 386 24.90 8.39 -0.55
N GLU A 387 24.06 7.89 0.35
CA GLU A 387 23.75 6.46 0.48
C GLU A 387 23.18 5.85 -0.79
N ASN A 388 22.48 6.68 -1.58
CA ASN A 388 21.85 6.28 -2.84
C ASN A 388 22.71 6.65 -4.08
N MET A 389 23.96 7.07 -3.91
CA MET A 389 24.84 7.44 -5.02
C MET A 389 25.91 6.39 -5.25
N PHE A 390 26.29 6.22 -6.52
CA PHE A 390 27.51 5.49 -6.90
C PHE A 390 28.66 6.46 -7.00
N ALA A 391 29.68 6.27 -6.15
CA ALA A 391 30.91 7.06 -6.17
C ALA A 391 32.04 6.32 -6.89
N VAL A 392 32.84 7.05 -7.63
CA VAL A 392 33.95 6.55 -8.44
C VAL A 392 35.23 7.28 -8.02
N PRO A 393 36.08 6.67 -7.20
CA PRO A 393 37.37 7.25 -6.81
C PRO A 393 38.43 7.02 -7.86
N ASP A 394 39.48 7.84 -7.84
CA ASP A 394 40.71 7.53 -8.55
C ASP A 394 41.37 6.28 -7.98
N ILE A 395 41.79 5.40 -8.86
CA ILE A 395 42.50 4.16 -8.51
C ILE A 395 43.93 4.18 -9.05
N VAL A 396 44.86 3.65 -8.24
CA VAL A 396 46.26 3.48 -8.62
C VAL A 396 46.62 2.00 -8.72
N PRO A 397 47.47 1.59 -9.69
CA PRO A 397 47.96 0.21 -9.74
C PRO A 397 48.76 -0.11 -8.46
N ASP A 398 48.59 -1.34 -7.99
CA ASP A 398 49.41 -1.87 -6.88
C ASP A 398 50.73 -2.40 -7.43
N GLY A 399 51.69 -1.62 -7.73
CA GLY A 399 53.01 -1.85 -8.39
C GLY A 399 53.60 -3.28 -8.50
N GLU A 400 53.00 -4.28 -7.88
CA GLU A 400 53.40 -5.69 -7.85
C GLU A 400 52.37 -6.65 -8.51
N GLY A 401 51.43 -6.12 -9.32
CA GLY A 401 50.41 -6.95 -9.99
C GLY A 401 49.22 -7.33 -9.13
N GLY A 402 49.07 -6.69 -7.99
CA GLY A 402 47.89 -6.80 -7.09
C GLY A 402 46.68 -6.04 -7.65
N ALA A 403 45.54 -6.16 -6.96
CA ALA A 403 44.32 -5.41 -7.28
C ALA A 403 44.56 -3.90 -7.13
N PRO A 404 44.03 -3.05 -8.05
CA PRO A 404 44.11 -1.61 -7.93
C PRO A 404 43.55 -1.12 -6.58
N LYS A 405 44.17 -0.09 -6.01
CA LYS A 405 43.75 0.53 -4.74
C LYS A 405 43.26 1.95 -4.99
N VAL A 406 42.36 2.43 -4.14
CA VAL A 406 41.97 3.84 -4.12
C VAL A 406 43.20 4.68 -3.77
N ALA A 407 43.48 5.73 -4.55
CA ALA A 407 44.56 6.65 -4.27
C ALA A 407 44.35 7.31 -2.90
N ALA A 408 45.47 7.57 -2.14
CA ALA A 408 45.39 8.19 -0.81
C ALA A 408 44.83 9.63 -0.84
N ASP A 409 45.02 10.30 -1.96
CA ASP A 409 44.56 11.65 -2.30
C ASP A 409 43.54 11.63 -3.47
N ALA A 410 42.74 10.55 -3.55
CA ALA A 410 41.81 10.35 -4.65
C ALA A 410 40.82 11.50 -4.81
N ASP A 411 40.72 12.02 -6.03
CA ASP A 411 39.57 12.82 -6.42
C ASP A 411 38.36 11.90 -6.60
N TRP A 412 37.24 12.32 -6.03
CA TRP A 412 36.00 11.56 -6.10
C TRP A 412 35.07 12.12 -7.14
N MET A 413 34.63 11.25 -8.02
CA MET A 413 33.56 11.50 -8.96
C MET A 413 32.31 10.73 -8.53
N ALA A 414 31.13 11.12 -8.97
CA ALA A 414 29.91 10.35 -8.77
C ALA A 414 29.13 10.21 -10.08
N ILE A 415 28.49 9.05 -10.23
CA ILE A 415 27.55 8.81 -11.32
C ILE A 415 26.25 9.56 -10.97
N LYS A 416 25.74 10.36 -11.90
CA LYS A 416 24.59 11.23 -11.63
C LYS A 416 23.34 10.44 -11.20
N PRO A 417 22.76 10.72 -10.02
CA PRO A 417 21.47 10.16 -9.59
C PRO A 417 20.28 10.96 -10.13
N MET A 418 20.53 12.18 -10.65
CA MET A 418 19.58 13.12 -11.23
C MET A 418 20.28 14.09 -12.18
N ASN A 419 19.51 14.80 -13.02
CA ASN A 419 20.07 15.66 -14.06
C ASN A 419 20.20 17.14 -13.63
N CYS A 420 19.55 17.54 -12.56
CA CYS A 420 19.36 18.91 -12.11
C CYS A 420 20.63 19.75 -12.03
N PRO A 421 21.68 19.38 -11.31
CA PRO A 421 22.87 20.18 -11.22
C PRO A 421 23.56 20.41 -12.58
N ALA A 422 23.48 19.39 -13.47
CA ALA A 422 24.06 19.48 -14.80
C ALA A 422 23.29 20.46 -15.71
N HIS A 423 21.96 20.48 -15.65
CA HIS A 423 21.14 21.44 -16.39
C HIS A 423 21.39 22.87 -15.91
N VAL A 424 21.56 23.08 -14.59
CA VAL A 424 21.96 24.39 -14.05
C VAL A 424 23.32 24.83 -14.59
N LEU A 425 24.29 23.93 -14.71
CA LEU A 425 25.60 24.25 -15.30
C LEU A 425 25.46 24.65 -16.78
N VAL A 426 24.59 24.01 -17.55
CA VAL A 426 24.28 24.42 -18.93
C VAL A 426 23.64 25.79 -18.96
N PHE A 427 22.67 26.05 -18.08
CA PHE A 427 22.03 27.36 -17.97
C PHE A 427 23.02 28.47 -17.61
N LYS A 428 24.00 28.23 -16.75
CA LYS A 428 25.02 29.18 -16.33
C LYS A 428 26.01 29.57 -17.46
N GLN A 429 26.02 28.85 -18.57
CA GLN A 429 26.92 29.18 -19.69
C GLN A 429 26.45 30.42 -20.47
N GLY A 430 27.36 31.36 -20.70
CA GLY A 430 27.10 32.58 -21.44
C GLY A 430 26.24 33.62 -20.70
N ILE A 431 26.06 34.75 -21.35
CA ILE A 431 25.22 35.84 -20.83
C ILE A 431 23.77 35.59 -21.26
N LYS A 432 22.83 35.60 -20.31
CA LYS A 432 21.39 35.46 -20.58
C LYS A 432 20.63 36.69 -20.12
N SER A 433 19.61 37.06 -20.87
CA SER A 433 18.68 38.14 -20.55
C SER A 433 17.38 37.58 -19.97
N TYR A 434 16.73 38.35 -19.11
CA TYR A 434 15.36 38.02 -18.67
C TYR A 434 14.36 37.87 -19.84
N ARG A 435 14.72 38.38 -21.04
CA ARG A 435 13.90 38.27 -22.26
C ARG A 435 14.04 36.89 -22.92
N ASP A 436 15.06 36.12 -22.55
CA ASP A 436 15.29 34.77 -23.03
C ASP A 436 14.46 33.73 -22.26
N LEU A 437 13.75 34.19 -21.21
CA LEU A 437 12.92 33.33 -20.35
C LEU A 437 11.45 33.34 -20.81
N PRO A 438 10.72 32.22 -20.74
CA PRO A 438 11.17 30.95 -20.16
C PRO A 438 12.13 30.18 -21.09
N LEU A 439 13.20 29.62 -20.54
CA LEU A 439 14.09 28.70 -21.23
C LEU A 439 13.81 27.27 -20.74
N ARG A 440 13.39 26.38 -21.64
CA ARG A 440 13.02 25.01 -21.35
C ARG A 440 14.08 24.06 -21.91
N LEU A 441 14.88 23.46 -21.03
CA LEU A 441 15.90 22.48 -21.39
C LEU A 441 15.45 21.08 -20.94
N TYR A 442 15.63 20.07 -21.79
CA TYR A 442 15.33 18.69 -21.42
C TYR A 442 16.40 17.72 -21.93
N GLU A 443 16.52 16.56 -21.29
CA GLU A 443 17.30 15.45 -21.83
C GLU A 443 16.61 14.10 -21.52
N HIS A 444 16.83 13.12 -22.39
CA HIS A 444 16.67 11.70 -22.02
C HIS A 444 17.89 11.32 -21.18
N GLY A 445 17.81 11.62 -19.89
CA GLY A 445 18.90 11.54 -18.94
C GLY A 445 18.98 10.17 -18.28
N CYS A 446 20.07 9.44 -18.52
CA CYS A 446 20.33 8.19 -17.81
C CYS A 446 20.85 8.51 -16.40
N CYS A 447 20.12 8.06 -15.40
CA CYS A 447 20.45 8.24 -13.98
C CYS A 447 20.72 6.90 -13.30
N HIS A 448 21.50 6.94 -12.21
CA HIS A 448 21.84 5.75 -11.45
C HIS A 448 21.60 6.00 -9.95
N ARG A 449 20.89 5.09 -9.29
CA ARG A 449 20.64 5.14 -7.84
C ARG A 449 20.99 3.81 -7.21
N ASN A 450 21.74 3.83 -6.11
CA ASN A 450 22.13 2.63 -5.38
C ASN A 450 20.98 2.12 -4.52
N GLU A 451 19.91 1.71 -5.17
CA GLU A 451 18.74 1.12 -4.50
C GLU A 451 19.11 -0.17 -3.76
N PRO A 452 18.59 -0.41 -2.54
CA PRO A 452 18.86 -1.64 -1.82
C PRO A 452 18.30 -2.87 -2.55
N HIS A 453 18.98 -4.02 -2.40
CA HIS A 453 18.61 -5.27 -3.10
C HIS A 453 17.14 -5.67 -2.94
N GLY A 454 16.60 -5.56 -1.72
CA GLY A 454 15.23 -5.95 -1.40
C GLY A 454 14.16 -5.04 -2.01
N ALA A 455 14.54 -3.87 -2.52
CA ALA A 455 13.61 -2.92 -3.13
C ALA A 455 13.49 -3.09 -4.65
N LEU A 456 14.40 -3.85 -5.30
CA LEU A 456 14.42 -4.00 -6.75
C LEU A 456 13.24 -4.85 -7.25
N HIS A 457 12.57 -4.38 -8.31
CA HIS A 457 11.38 -5.06 -8.85
C HIS A 457 11.25 -4.90 -10.37
N GLY A 458 11.75 -5.86 -11.12
CA GLY A 458 11.68 -5.88 -12.60
C GLY A 458 12.14 -4.57 -13.22
N LEU A 459 11.29 -3.96 -14.08
CA LEU A 459 11.51 -2.63 -14.65
C LEU A 459 10.95 -1.49 -13.78
N MET A 460 10.19 -1.82 -12.71
CA MET A 460 9.49 -0.82 -11.89
C MET A 460 10.42 -0.13 -10.88
N ARG A 461 11.43 -0.83 -10.37
CA ARG A 461 12.45 -0.27 -9.48
C ARG A 461 13.81 -0.86 -9.80
N VAL A 462 14.64 -0.03 -10.37
CA VAL A 462 15.96 -0.38 -10.95
C VAL A 462 17.04 0.54 -10.40
N ARG A 463 18.30 0.19 -10.63
CA ARG A 463 19.46 1.03 -10.28
C ARG A 463 19.92 1.93 -11.42
N GLN A 464 19.57 1.58 -12.67
CA GLN A 464 19.83 2.38 -13.85
C GLN A 464 18.52 2.61 -14.60
N PHE A 465 18.17 3.85 -14.85
CA PHE A 465 16.96 4.25 -15.55
C PHE A 465 17.17 5.52 -16.36
N THR A 466 16.32 5.74 -17.35
CA THR A 466 16.32 6.96 -18.17
C THR A 466 15.07 7.78 -17.85
N GLN A 467 15.26 9.08 -17.62
CA GLN A 467 14.19 10.04 -17.43
C GLN A 467 14.14 10.99 -18.62
N ASP A 468 12.94 11.33 -19.06
CA ASP A 468 12.67 12.49 -19.90
C ASP A 468 12.55 13.73 -18.98
N ASP A 469 13.69 14.16 -18.49
CA ASP A 469 13.82 15.16 -17.44
C ASP A 469 14.03 16.55 -18.05
N ALA A 470 13.29 17.53 -17.53
CA ALA A 470 13.35 18.90 -18.03
C ALA A 470 13.48 19.92 -16.90
N HIS A 471 14.13 21.05 -17.23
CA HIS A 471 14.28 22.20 -16.35
C HIS A 471 13.78 23.45 -17.06
N ILE A 472 12.79 24.11 -16.46
CA ILE A 472 12.22 25.35 -16.95
C ILE A 472 12.82 26.51 -16.14
N PHE A 473 13.68 27.26 -16.77
CA PHE A 473 14.23 28.50 -16.19
C PHE A 473 13.29 29.63 -16.54
N CYS A 474 12.57 30.18 -15.58
CA CYS A 474 11.56 31.20 -15.83
C CYS A 474 11.53 32.27 -14.74
N ARG A 475 10.86 33.38 -15.03
CA ARG A 475 10.56 34.40 -14.04
C ARG A 475 9.37 33.94 -13.16
N GLU A 476 9.24 34.57 -12.03
CA GLU A 476 8.20 34.30 -11.07
C GLU A 476 6.79 34.45 -11.65
N ASP A 477 6.57 35.50 -12.42
CA ASP A 477 5.29 35.79 -13.10
C ASP A 477 4.94 34.79 -14.23
N GLN A 478 5.85 33.90 -14.59
CA GLN A 478 5.65 32.87 -15.61
C GLN A 478 5.33 31.47 -15.03
N ILE A 479 5.49 31.28 -13.71
CA ILE A 479 5.40 29.96 -13.04
C ILE A 479 4.07 29.26 -13.32
N VAL A 480 2.97 29.93 -12.95
CA VAL A 480 1.63 29.34 -13.08
C VAL A 480 1.35 28.90 -14.52
N GLN A 481 1.74 29.73 -15.50
CA GLN A 481 1.57 29.39 -16.91
C GLN A 481 2.44 28.23 -17.35
N GLU A 482 3.70 28.15 -16.91
CA GLU A 482 4.58 27.04 -17.24
C GLU A 482 4.12 25.71 -16.62
N VAL A 483 3.62 25.74 -15.39
CA VAL A 483 3.01 24.55 -14.75
C VAL A 483 1.75 24.10 -15.50
N GLN A 484 0.89 25.02 -15.94
CA GLN A 484 -0.28 24.67 -16.77
C GLN A 484 0.12 24.05 -18.11
N HIS A 485 1.15 24.58 -18.78
CA HIS A 485 1.69 24.00 -20.03
C HIS A 485 2.17 22.56 -19.79
N PHE A 486 2.83 22.32 -18.65
CA PHE A 486 3.26 20.99 -18.27
C PHE A 486 2.07 20.07 -17.97
N CYS A 487 1.07 20.52 -17.22
CA CYS A 487 -0.16 19.75 -16.95
C CYS A 487 -0.83 19.30 -18.26
N ALA A 488 -0.96 20.21 -19.24
CA ALA A 488 -1.53 19.88 -20.54
C ALA A 488 -0.69 18.89 -21.34
N LEU A 489 0.65 18.98 -21.27
CA LEU A 489 1.55 18.04 -21.90
C LEU A 489 1.46 16.65 -21.27
N ALA A 490 1.48 16.57 -19.93
CA ALA A 490 1.37 15.32 -19.18
C ALA A 490 0.02 14.64 -19.44
N ASP A 491 -1.08 15.39 -19.40
CA ASP A 491 -2.43 14.88 -19.71
C ASP A 491 -2.50 14.25 -21.10
N ARG A 492 -1.97 14.94 -22.12
CA ARG A 492 -1.92 14.43 -23.49
C ARG A 492 -1.12 13.12 -23.56
N ILE A 493 0.07 13.09 -22.96
CA ILE A 493 0.95 11.91 -23.02
C ILE A 493 0.28 10.72 -22.36
N TYR A 494 -0.23 10.87 -21.14
CA TYR A 494 -0.88 9.76 -20.44
C TYR A 494 -2.14 9.26 -21.15
N LYS A 495 -2.93 10.17 -21.75
CA LYS A 495 -4.09 9.80 -22.57
C LYS A 495 -3.71 9.08 -23.86
N ASP A 496 -2.62 9.49 -24.53
CA ASP A 496 -2.11 8.82 -25.73
C ASP A 496 -1.70 7.36 -25.43
N PHE A 497 -1.16 7.11 -24.23
CA PHE A 497 -0.87 5.76 -23.74
C PHE A 497 -2.08 5.03 -23.15
N GLY A 498 -3.22 5.69 -22.99
CA GLY A 498 -4.46 5.13 -22.43
C GLY A 498 -4.40 4.89 -20.93
N PHE A 499 -3.61 5.67 -20.22
CA PHE A 499 -3.53 5.64 -18.75
C PHE A 499 -4.62 6.51 -18.12
N SER A 500 -5.20 6.00 -17.03
CA SER A 500 -5.85 6.83 -16.02
C SER A 500 -4.85 7.13 -14.91
N TYR A 501 -4.90 8.34 -14.38
CA TYR A 501 -3.97 8.81 -13.36
C TYR A 501 -4.68 9.71 -12.34
N SER A 502 -4.08 9.87 -11.16
CA SER A 502 -4.46 10.88 -10.18
C SER A 502 -3.37 11.94 -10.04
N VAL A 503 -3.77 13.15 -9.61
CA VAL A 503 -2.87 14.29 -9.39
C VAL A 503 -2.87 14.63 -7.91
N LYS A 504 -1.68 14.79 -7.32
CA LYS A 504 -1.53 15.11 -5.91
C LYS A 504 -0.56 16.27 -5.71
N LEU A 505 -0.82 17.10 -4.69
CA LEU A 505 0.07 18.18 -4.28
C LEU A 505 0.79 17.80 -2.99
N ALA A 506 2.07 17.49 -3.08
CA ALA A 506 2.91 17.19 -1.93
C ALA A 506 3.45 18.50 -1.33
N LEU A 507 3.06 18.75 -0.09
CA LEU A 507 3.34 19.97 0.67
C LEU A 507 4.63 19.82 1.51
N ARG A 508 5.06 20.94 2.07
CA ARG A 508 6.29 21.09 2.85
C ARG A 508 6.52 20.02 3.92
N PRO A 509 7.71 19.38 3.98
CA PRO A 509 8.09 18.52 5.08
C PRO A 509 8.61 19.33 6.29
N GLU A 510 8.69 18.70 7.46
CA GLU A 510 9.20 19.33 8.68
C GLU A 510 10.66 19.81 8.49
N LYS A 511 11.53 18.96 7.92
CA LYS A 511 12.94 19.27 7.64
C LYS A 511 13.10 19.72 6.20
N ARG A 512 13.21 21.03 5.98
CA ARG A 512 13.28 21.64 4.65
C ARG A 512 14.30 22.77 4.56
N PHE A 513 14.63 23.19 3.34
CA PHE A 513 15.35 24.41 3.04
C PHE A 513 14.40 25.53 2.68
N GLY A 514 14.87 26.78 2.75
CA GLY A 514 14.08 27.97 2.42
C GLY A 514 13.26 28.51 3.59
N SER A 515 12.69 29.68 3.41
CA SER A 515 11.80 30.31 4.38
C SER A 515 10.35 29.82 4.24
N ASP A 516 9.55 29.97 5.31
CA ASP A 516 8.12 29.63 5.25
C ASP A 516 7.40 30.45 4.19
N ALA A 517 7.80 31.72 3.99
CA ALA A 517 7.20 32.58 2.96
C ALA A 517 7.47 32.09 1.52
N ASP A 518 8.67 31.51 1.26
CA ASP A 518 8.97 30.90 -0.05
C ASP A 518 8.10 29.66 -0.29
N TRP A 519 7.90 28.86 0.75
CA TRP A 519 7.05 27.68 0.69
C TRP A 519 5.59 28.03 0.50
N ASP A 520 5.05 28.99 1.30
CA ASP A 520 3.66 29.47 1.15
C ASP A 520 3.37 29.89 -0.28
N LYS A 521 4.32 30.61 -0.88
CA LYS A 521 4.18 31.10 -2.25
C LYS A 521 4.27 29.98 -3.28
N ALA A 522 5.24 29.08 -3.14
CA ALA A 522 5.42 27.98 -4.07
C ALA A 522 4.23 26.99 -4.06
N GLU A 523 3.71 26.68 -2.86
CA GLU A 523 2.52 25.83 -2.72
C GLU A 523 1.27 26.50 -3.31
N ALA A 524 1.10 27.82 -3.09
CA ALA A 524 -0.03 28.58 -3.65
C ALA A 524 0.01 28.62 -5.18
N GLU A 525 1.19 28.81 -5.78
CA GLU A 525 1.36 28.83 -7.25
C GLU A 525 1.07 27.48 -7.89
N LEU A 526 1.52 26.38 -7.28
CA LEU A 526 1.22 25.03 -7.77
C LEU A 526 -0.27 24.71 -7.66
N ARG A 527 -0.91 25.10 -6.56
CA ARG A 527 -2.37 24.96 -6.37
C ARG A 527 -3.15 25.76 -7.40
N GLU A 528 -2.82 27.04 -7.58
CA GLU A 528 -3.44 27.89 -8.58
C GLU A 528 -3.30 27.31 -9.99
N ALA A 529 -2.12 26.82 -10.34
CA ALA A 529 -1.86 26.27 -11.66
C ALA A 529 -2.69 25.01 -11.96
N VAL A 530 -2.81 24.08 -11.00
CA VAL A 530 -3.58 22.86 -11.18
C VAL A 530 -5.10 23.10 -11.17
N GLU A 531 -5.57 24.06 -10.37
CA GLU A 531 -6.96 24.52 -10.39
C GLU A 531 -7.32 25.12 -11.74
N GLN A 532 -6.49 26.02 -12.26
CA GLN A 532 -6.70 26.64 -13.58
C GLN A 532 -6.54 25.62 -14.74
N ALA A 533 -5.76 24.56 -14.57
CA ALA A 533 -5.69 23.44 -15.50
C ALA A 533 -6.93 22.51 -15.43
N GLY A 534 -7.83 22.71 -14.46
CA GLY A 534 -9.04 21.92 -14.27
C GLY A 534 -8.75 20.50 -13.75
N MET A 535 -7.63 20.28 -13.07
CA MET A 535 -7.22 18.97 -12.54
C MET A 535 -7.37 18.83 -11.02
N ALA A 536 -7.75 19.92 -10.31
CA ALA A 536 -7.98 19.90 -8.86
C ALA A 536 -9.43 19.48 -8.54
N ASN A 537 -9.80 18.23 -8.89
CA ASN A 537 -11.15 17.69 -8.67
C ASN A 537 -11.13 16.15 -8.57
N ASP A 538 -12.29 15.57 -8.24
CA ASP A 538 -12.46 14.12 -8.02
C ASP A 538 -12.19 13.27 -9.28
N ASP A 539 -12.38 13.82 -10.49
CA ASP A 539 -12.12 13.10 -11.75
C ASP A 539 -10.62 12.76 -11.90
N TYR A 540 -9.76 13.58 -11.30
CA TYR A 540 -8.31 13.38 -11.25
C TYR A 540 -7.83 12.87 -9.87
N GLY A 541 -8.73 12.47 -8.98
CA GLY A 541 -8.39 11.98 -7.63
C GLY A 541 -7.48 12.96 -6.88
N TRP A 542 -7.84 14.28 -6.95
CA TRP A 542 -7.06 15.35 -6.33
C TRP A 542 -6.95 15.22 -4.82
N GLU A 543 -5.72 15.33 -4.32
CA GLU A 543 -5.43 15.26 -2.90
C GLU A 543 -4.20 16.10 -2.56
N GLU A 544 -4.20 16.76 -1.40
CA GLU A 544 -3.02 17.39 -0.83
C GLU A 544 -2.36 16.43 0.18
N LEU A 545 -1.04 16.27 0.08
CA LEU A 545 -0.23 15.35 0.90
C LEU A 545 0.69 16.17 1.82
N PRO A 546 0.28 16.50 3.06
CA PRO A 546 1.12 17.22 4.00
C PRO A 546 2.38 16.44 4.36
N GLY A 547 3.54 17.08 4.28
CA GLY A 547 4.81 16.47 4.66
C GLY A 547 5.55 15.70 3.57
N GLU A 548 4.92 15.45 2.41
CA GLU A 548 5.48 14.60 1.35
C GLU A 548 6.29 15.37 0.28
N GLY A 549 6.40 16.68 0.40
CA GLY A 549 7.22 17.53 -0.48
C GLY A 549 8.70 17.18 -0.40
N ALA A 550 9.46 17.53 -1.44
CA ALA A 550 10.92 17.41 -1.39
C ALA A 550 11.49 18.38 -0.34
N PHE A 551 12.67 18.10 0.19
CA PHE A 551 13.29 18.95 1.22
C PHE A 551 13.59 20.40 0.75
N TYR A 552 13.52 20.65 -0.56
CA TYR A 552 13.81 21.95 -1.20
C TYR A 552 12.63 22.57 -1.94
N ALA A 553 11.55 21.79 -2.24
CA ALA A 553 10.42 22.28 -3.01
C ALA A 553 9.13 21.48 -2.81
N PRO A 554 7.94 22.12 -2.87
CA PRO A 554 6.67 21.43 -3.05
C PRO A 554 6.60 20.86 -4.48
N LYS A 555 5.74 19.85 -4.69
CA LYS A 555 5.62 19.18 -5.99
C LYS A 555 4.20 18.77 -6.30
N LEU A 556 3.80 18.87 -7.56
CA LEU A 556 2.67 18.11 -8.09
C LEU A 556 3.16 16.74 -8.53
N GLU A 557 2.38 15.72 -8.27
CA GLU A 557 2.67 14.33 -8.58
C GLU A 557 1.56 13.71 -9.40
N TRP A 558 1.95 12.91 -10.40
CA TRP A 558 1.05 12.06 -11.18
C TRP A 558 1.23 10.61 -10.73
N HIS A 559 0.12 9.99 -10.34
CA HIS A 559 0.11 8.61 -9.87
C HIS A 559 -0.70 7.74 -10.83
N LEU A 560 -0.07 6.69 -11.35
CA LEU A 560 -0.75 5.65 -12.15
C LEU A 560 -1.14 4.47 -11.27
N THR A 561 -2.29 3.87 -11.56
CA THR A 561 -2.73 2.65 -10.91
C THR A 561 -2.42 1.45 -11.79
N ASP A 562 -1.72 0.45 -11.24
CA ASP A 562 -1.41 -0.79 -11.94
C ASP A 562 -2.61 -1.75 -11.99
N ALA A 563 -2.44 -2.89 -12.67
CA ALA A 563 -3.53 -3.85 -12.87
C ALA A 563 -4.02 -4.56 -11.60
N ILE A 564 -3.27 -4.47 -10.51
CA ILE A 564 -3.65 -5.03 -9.20
C ILE A 564 -4.07 -3.95 -8.20
N GLY A 565 -4.16 -2.69 -8.66
CA GLY A 565 -4.66 -1.57 -7.86
C GLY A 565 -3.61 -0.81 -7.06
N ARG A 566 -2.29 -1.12 -7.22
CA ARG A 566 -1.24 -0.35 -6.56
C ARG A 566 -0.99 0.95 -7.32
N THR A 567 -0.76 2.03 -6.58
CA THR A 567 -0.43 3.34 -7.15
C THR A 567 1.09 3.53 -7.24
N TRP A 568 1.53 4.15 -8.34
CA TRP A 568 2.93 4.44 -8.62
C TRP A 568 3.09 5.89 -9.02
N GLN A 569 3.93 6.62 -8.32
CA GLN A 569 4.33 7.96 -8.72
C GLN A 569 5.16 7.85 -10.01
N VAL A 570 4.75 8.58 -11.05
CA VAL A 570 5.33 8.45 -12.39
C VAL A 570 5.78 9.77 -13.00
N GLY A 571 5.14 10.86 -12.65
CA GLY A 571 5.50 12.20 -13.10
C GLY A 571 5.52 13.17 -11.94
N THR A 572 6.39 14.19 -12.03
CA THR A 572 6.41 15.28 -11.06
C THR A 572 6.74 16.60 -11.74
N ILE A 573 6.21 17.70 -11.16
CA ILE A 573 6.74 19.04 -11.37
C ILE A 573 6.98 19.68 -10.02
N GLN A 574 8.15 20.32 -9.86
CA GLN A 574 8.60 20.92 -8.61
C GLN A 574 8.86 22.42 -8.82
N SER A 575 8.41 23.25 -7.87
CA SER A 575 8.67 24.69 -7.87
C SER A 575 9.84 24.99 -6.94
N ASP A 576 11.08 24.89 -7.47
CA ASP A 576 12.31 25.08 -6.71
C ASP A 576 12.75 26.57 -6.72
N ARG A 577 12.83 27.17 -5.55
CA ARG A 577 13.27 28.56 -5.32
C ARG A 577 14.59 28.63 -4.55
N VAL A 578 15.17 27.49 -4.18
CA VAL A 578 16.26 27.40 -3.19
C VAL A 578 17.56 26.92 -3.79
N LEU A 579 17.54 25.87 -4.62
CA LEU A 579 18.76 25.24 -5.15
C LEU A 579 19.42 25.97 -6.35
N PRO A 580 18.69 26.69 -7.20
CA PRO A 580 19.31 27.46 -8.29
C PRO A 580 20.03 28.66 -7.76
#